data_38838d7980c1f3344eafca50c25a4472
#
_entry.id   38838d7980c1f3344eafca50c25a4472
#
_cell.length_a   1.000
_cell.length_b   1.000
_cell.length_c   1.000
_cell.angle_alpha   90.00
_cell.angle_beta   90.00
_cell.angle_gamma   90.00
#
_symmetry.space_group_name_H-M   'P 1'
#
loop_
_entity.id
_entity.type
_entity.pdbx_description
1 polymer ?
#
loop_
_entity_poly.entity_id
_entity_poly.type
_entity_poly.pdbx_seq_one_letter_code
_entity_poly.pdbx_strand_id
1 'polypeptide(L)'
;YYKDLSTGKIYAVNAEDYYLDVDAYIQIEPKSKRKFARLWYGWDDFAQGGINEHGLFFDAAITPKQQKIKGYGNPRNNLGDKILALASTVEEALEILEKEKIALNKSHMLFGDRTGQAVIVEWVGGKRKLRWIDDNKLVMTNFLLSKPEAGNHPDFRYDSIIHRINELESSGQEINLNKIGNTFGLA
;
A
#
# COMPACT_ATOMS: atom_id res chain seq x y z
N TYR A 1 1.27 1.34 6.96
CA TYR A 1 0.18 0.82 7.76
C TYR A 1 0.64 0.57 9.20
N TYR A 2 -0.11 1.09 10.16
CA TYR A 2 0.25 1.02 11.58
C TYR A 2 -1.00 0.78 12.43
N LYS A 3 -0.91 -0.15 13.38
CA LYS A 3 -1.93 -0.44 14.37
C LYS A 3 -1.40 -0.06 15.76
N ASP A 4 -2.02 0.94 16.38
CA ASP A 4 -1.73 1.27 17.78
C ASP A 4 -2.29 0.20 18.70
N LEU A 5 -1.42 -0.58 19.32
CA LEU A 5 -1.81 -1.70 20.21
C LEU A 5 -2.49 -1.21 21.50
N SER A 6 -2.24 0.02 21.93
CA SER A 6 -2.82 0.57 23.15
C SER A 6 -4.28 0.99 22.98
N THR A 7 -4.64 1.47 21.79
CA THR A 7 -6.00 2.00 21.49
C THR A 7 -6.76 1.15 20.49
N GLY A 8 -6.09 0.24 19.77
CA GLY A 8 -6.63 -0.51 18.65
C GLY A 8 -6.88 0.34 17.40
N LYS A 9 -6.53 1.62 17.39
CA LYS A 9 -6.66 2.49 16.20
C LYS A 9 -5.70 2.07 15.11
N ILE A 10 -6.16 2.18 13.87
CA ILE A 10 -5.39 1.84 12.68
C ILE A 10 -5.15 3.10 11.87
N TYR A 11 -3.93 3.25 11.40
CA TYR A 11 -3.49 4.37 10.58
C TYR A 11 -2.87 3.84 9.29
N ALA A 12 -3.29 4.41 8.16
CA ALA A 12 -2.66 4.21 6.87
C ALA A 12 -2.19 5.57 6.38
N VAL A 13 -0.93 5.67 6.01
CA VAL A 13 -0.30 6.92 5.55
C VAL A 13 0.52 6.58 4.31
N ASN A 14 0.45 7.46 3.35
CA ASN A 14 1.31 7.46 2.19
C ASN A 14 1.93 8.84 1.94
N ALA A 15 3.14 8.86 1.40
CA ALA A 15 3.80 10.04 0.84
C ALA A 15 4.17 9.72 -0.61
N GLU A 16 3.54 10.44 -1.55
CA GLU A 16 3.85 10.32 -2.97
C GLU A 16 4.94 11.30 -3.38
N ASP A 17 5.83 10.81 -4.19
CA ASP A 17 6.96 11.53 -4.75
C ASP A 17 6.96 11.31 -6.27
N TYR A 18 6.59 12.34 -7.04
CA TYR A 18 6.49 12.26 -8.50
C TYR A 18 6.94 13.56 -9.17
N TYR A 19 6.95 13.59 -10.48
CA TYR A 19 7.37 14.78 -11.26
C TYR A 19 6.45 15.97 -11.03
N LEU A 20 7.02 17.16 -10.87
CA LEU A 20 6.27 18.40 -10.58
C LEU A 20 5.35 18.87 -11.72
N ASP A 21 5.58 18.40 -12.93
CA ASP A 21 4.80 18.71 -14.14
C ASP A 21 3.66 17.71 -14.40
N VAL A 22 3.42 16.79 -13.48
CA VAL A 22 2.30 15.84 -13.54
C VAL A 22 1.19 16.29 -12.61
N ASP A 23 0.00 16.48 -13.17
CA ASP A 23 -1.19 16.83 -12.41
C ASP A 23 -1.69 15.65 -11.61
N ALA A 24 -1.40 15.65 -10.30
CA ALA A 24 -1.96 14.70 -9.36
C ALA A 24 -3.32 15.21 -8.84
N TYR A 25 -4.27 14.30 -8.65
CA TYR A 25 -5.60 14.65 -8.17
C TYR A 25 -6.17 13.60 -7.22
N ILE A 26 -7.19 14.00 -6.47
CA ILE A 26 -7.98 13.13 -5.62
C ILE A 26 -9.33 12.91 -6.30
N GLN A 27 -9.68 11.66 -6.52
CA GLN A 27 -10.98 11.24 -7.06
C GLN A 27 -11.85 10.70 -5.94
N ILE A 28 -13.09 11.21 -5.86
CA ILE A 28 -14.12 10.71 -4.94
C ILE A 28 -15.21 10.05 -5.76
N GLU A 29 -15.43 8.76 -5.46
CA GLU A 29 -16.45 7.95 -6.13
C GLU A 29 -17.56 7.59 -5.14
N PRO A 30 -18.79 8.10 -5.32
CA PRO A 30 -19.91 7.76 -4.45
C PRO A 30 -20.29 6.28 -4.53
N LYS A 31 -20.93 5.78 -3.48
CA LYS A 31 -21.51 4.44 -3.47
C LYS A 31 -22.53 4.26 -4.60
N SER A 32 -22.49 3.12 -5.23
CA SER A 32 -23.50 2.70 -6.21
C SER A 32 -24.02 1.29 -5.90
N LYS A 33 -25.02 0.78 -6.65
CA LYS A 33 -25.60 -0.54 -6.39
C LYS A 33 -24.61 -1.70 -6.31
N ARG A 34 -23.46 -1.59 -6.98
CA ARG A 34 -22.48 -2.68 -7.10
C ARG A 34 -21.06 -2.27 -6.77
N LYS A 35 -20.84 -1.02 -6.30
CA LYS A 35 -19.52 -0.48 -6.02
C LYS A 35 -19.56 0.32 -4.72
N PHE A 36 -18.54 0.12 -3.87
CA PHE A 36 -18.35 0.86 -2.65
C PHE A 36 -18.00 2.33 -2.91
N ALA A 37 -18.40 3.20 -1.97
CA ALA A 37 -17.87 4.55 -1.94
C ALA A 37 -16.36 4.50 -1.66
N ARG A 38 -15.59 5.31 -2.36
CA ARG A 38 -14.13 5.28 -2.27
C ARG A 38 -13.51 6.62 -2.64
N LEU A 39 -12.33 6.82 -2.12
CA LEU A 39 -11.44 7.92 -2.46
C LEU A 39 -10.11 7.32 -2.87
N TRP A 40 -9.57 7.81 -3.98
CA TRP A 40 -8.22 7.48 -4.41
C TRP A 40 -7.50 8.72 -4.93
N TYR A 41 -6.19 8.70 -4.90
CA TYR A 41 -5.34 9.71 -5.50
C TYR A 41 -4.48 9.07 -6.59
N GLY A 42 -4.08 9.87 -7.56
CA GLY A 42 -3.28 9.40 -8.67
C GLY A 42 -3.16 10.42 -9.79
N TRP A 43 -2.71 9.93 -10.93
CA TRP A 43 -2.52 10.64 -12.17
C TRP A 43 -2.78 9.69 -13.35
N ASP A 44 -2.95 10.23 -14.56
CA ASP A 44 -3.19 9.45 -15.78
C ASP A 44 -4.35 8.45 -15.66
N ASP A 45 -5.43 8.83 -14.96
CA ASP A 45 -6.60 7.99 -14.68
C ASP A 45 -6.29 6.68 -13.92
N PHE A 46 -5.13 6.60 -13.25
CA PHE A 46 -4.73 5.46 -12.42
C PHE A 46 -4.64 5.84 -10.95
N ALA A 47 -5.34 5.08 -10.11
CA ALA A 47 -5.19 5.15 -8.67
C ALA A 47 -3.80 4.62 -8.27
N GLN A 48 -3.03 5.47 -7.57
CA GLN A 48 -1.75 5.10 -6.97
C GLN A 48 -1.96 4.58 -5.55
N GLY A 49 -2.93 5.15 -4.84
CA GLY A 49 -3.36 4.70 -3.53
C GLY A 49 -4.76 5.21 -3.21
N GLY A 50 -5.36 4.72 -2.14
CA GLY A 50 -6.70 5.15 -1.73
C GLY A 50 -7.33 4.28 -0.66
N ILE A 51 -8.59 4.62 -0.31
CA ILE A 51 -9.37 3.95 0.72
C ILE A 51 -10.84 3.88 0.33
N ASN A 52 -11.57 2.87 0.80
CA ASN A 52 -13.01 2.76 0.60
C ASN A 52 -13.81 2.85 1.90
N GLU A 53 -15.14 2.89 1.79
CA GLU A 53 -16.07 2.99 2.93
C GLU A 53 -15.99 1.83 3.94
N HIS A 54 -15.38 0.71 3.56
CA HIS A 54 -15.14 -0.43 4.44
C HIS A 54 -13.78 -0.37 5.16
N GLY A 55 -12.96 0.65 4.85
CA GLY A 55 -11.64 0.84 5.43
C GLY A 55 -10.55 -0.03 4.78
N LEU A 56 -10.81 -0.62 3.62
CA LEU A 56 -9.75 -1.19 2.80
C LEU A 56 -8.92 -0.05 2.22
N PHE A 57 -7.64 -0.06 2.52
CA PHE A 57 -6.62 0.85 2.00
C PHE A 57 -5.69 0.08 1.06
N PHE A 58 -5.23 0.73 0.01
CA PHE A 58 -4.12 0.24 -0.79
C PHE A 58 -3.17 1.37 -1.16
N ASP A 59 -1.95 0.97 -1.48
CA ASP A 59 -0.92 1.82 -2.05
C ASP A 59 0.00 1.00 -2.96
N ALA A 60 0.71 1.67 -3.88
CA ALA A 60 1.65 1.04 -4.79
C ALA A 60 2.97 1.82 -4.85
N ALA A 61 4.09 1.13 -4.92
CA ALA A 61 5.40 1.74 -5.08
C ALA A 61 6.21 1.05 -6.20
N ILE A 62 7.05 1.83 -6.87
CA ILE A 62 7.96 1.32 -7.91
C ILE A 62 9.08 0.51 -7.25
N THR A 63 9.43 -0.62 -7.86
CA THR A 63 10.50 -1.51 -7.41
C THR A 63 11.49 -1.83 -8.54
N PRO A 64 12.67 -2.37 -8.23
CA PRO A 64 13.54 -2.96 -9.24
C PRO A 64 12.81 -3.99 -10.07
N LYS A 65 12.98 -3.90 -11.41
CA LYS A 65 12.28 -4.75 -12.37
C LYS A 65 12.53 -6.23 -12.12
N GLN A 66 11.46 -7.00 -12.09
CA GLN A 66 11.47 -8.44 -11.91
C GLN A 66 11.08 -9.20 -13.19
N GLN A 67 11.35 -10.50 -13.18
CA GLN A 67 10.93 -11.40 -14.26
C GLN A 67 9.40 -11.47 -14.34
N LYS A 68 8.87 -11.49 -15.56
CA LYS A 68 7.42 -11.69 -15.78
C LYS A 68 6.99 -13.08 -15.33
N ILE A 69 5.80 -13.18 -14.77
CA ILE A 69 5.18 -14.44 -14.39
C ILE A 69 4.36 -14.96 -15.60
N LYS A 70 4.59 -16.19 -15.99
CA LYS A 70 3.87 -16.80 -17.12
C LYS A 70 2.36 -16.85 -16.80
N GLY A 71 1.54 -16.36 -17.72
CA GLY A 71 0.07 -16.32 -17.58
C GLY A 71 -0.48 -15.15 -16.77
N TYR A 72 0.39 -14.28 -16.27
CA TYR A 72 0.03 -13.05 -15.56
C TYR A 72 0.52 -11.80 -16.31
N GLY A 73 -0.03 -10.64 -16.01
CA GLY A 73 0.36 -9.38 -16.64
C GLY A 73 0.00 -8.15 -15.85
N ASN A 74 0.34 -7.00 -16.42
CA ASN A 74 -0.08 -5.72 -15.87
C ASN A 74 -1.60 -5.53 -16.03
N PRO A 75 -2.24 -4.74 -15.15
CA PRO A 75 -3.65 -4.41 -15.26
C PRO A 75 -3.93 -3.67 -16.58
N ARG A 76 -5.10 -3.91 -17.16
CA ARG A 76 -5.54 -3.22 -18.39
C ARG A 76 -6.32 -1.93 -18.10
N ASN A 77 -6.85 -1.81 -16.88
CA ASN A 77 -7.69 -0.71 -16.43
C ASN A 77 -7.19 -0.24 -15.06
N ASN A 78 -7.84 0.78 -14.49
CA ASN A 78 -7.55 1.28 -13.15
C ASN A 78 -7.80 0.19 -12.09
N LEU A 79 -6.73 -0.57 -11.78
CA LEU A 79 -6.78 -1.71 -10.86
C LEU A 79 -7.11 -1.25 -9.43
N GLY A 80 -6.49 -0.17 -8.96
CA GLY A 80 -6.71 0.37 -7.63
C GLY A 80 -8.16 0.77 -7.40
N ASP A 81 -8.73 1.54 -8.32
CA ASP A 81 -10.15 1.90 -8.30
C ASP A 81 -11.05 0.66 -8.28
N LYS A 82 -10.74 -0.34 -9.12
CA LYS A 82 -11.50 -1.59 -9.17
C LYS A 82 -11.48 -2.36 -7.86
N ILE A 83 -10.30 -2.47 -7.23
CA ILE A 83 -10.14 -3.16 -5.94
C ILE A 83 -10.94 -2.42 -4.86
N LEU A 84 -10.77 -1.11 -4.74
CA LEU A 84 -11.52 -0.30 -3.77
C LEU A 84 -13.04 -0.34 -3.99
N ALA A 85 -13.47 -0.50 -5.25
CA ALA A 85 -14.89 -0.59 -5.59
C ALA A 85 -15.55 -1.91 -5.17
N LEU A 86 -14.78 -3.01 -5.07
CA LEU A 86 -15.33 -4.37 -5.00
C LEU A 86 -14.87 -5.18 -3.79
N ALA A 87 -13.73 -4.83 -3.18
CA ALA A 87 -13.16 -5.53 -2.03
C ALA A 87 -13.40 -4.74 -0.73
N SER A 88 -13.72 -5.42 0.35
CA SER A 88 -13.87 -4.86 1.69
C SER A 88 -12.76 -5.29 2.66
N THR A 89 -12.00 -6.33 2.29
CA THR A 89 -10.90 -6.90 3.07
C THR A 89 -9.65 -7.11 2.23
N VAL A 90 -8.53 -7.34 2.90
CA VAL A 90 -7.26 -7.69 2.27
C VAL A 90 -7.39 -8.97 1.44
N GLU A 91 -8.06 -9.99 1.97
CA GLU A 91 -8.24 -11.27 1.28
C GLU A 91 -9.02 -11.11 -0.03
N GLU A 92 -10.12 -10.34 -0.02
CA GLU A 92 -10.91 -10.05 -1.22
C GLU A 92 -10.08 -9.29 -2.28
N ALA A 93 -9.20 -8.36 -1.84
CA ALA A 93 -8.26 -7.70 -2.74
C ALA A 93 -7.28 -8.69 -3.40
N LEU A 94 -6.72 -9.63 -2.62
CA LEU A 94 -5.85 -10.69 -3.12
C LEU A 94 -6.56 -11.64 -4.10
N GLU A 95 -7.84 -11.95 -3.87
CA GLU A 95 -8.66 -12.75 -4.77
C GLU A 95 -8.87 -12.03 -6.12
N ILE A 96 -9.10 -10.71 -6.11
CA ILE A 96 -9.20 -9.92 -7.34
C ILE A 96 -7.88 -9.99 -8.13
N LEU A 97 -6.73 -9.79 -7.48
CA LEU A 97 -5.41 -9.91 -8.12
C LEU A 97 -5.22 -11.28 -8.79
N GLU A 98 -5.62 -12.35 -8.10
CA GLU A 98 -5.49 -13.72 -8.62
C GLU A 98 -6.45 -13.99 -9.78
N LYS A 99 -7.71 -13.60 -9.65
CA LYS A 99 -8.75 -13.77 -10.68
C LYS A 99 -8.40 -13.02 -11.97
N GLU A 100 -7.84 -11.82 -11.84
CA GLU A 100 -7.41 -11.00 -12.97
C GLU A 100 -6.03 -11.37 -13.51
N LYS A 101 -5.34 -12.33 -12.87
CA LYS A 101 -3.99 -12.75 -13.24
C LYS A 101 -3.01 -11.57 -13.27
N ILE A 102 -3.05 -10.74 -12.24
CA ILE A 102 -2.20 -9.56 -12.12
C ILE A 102 -0.82 -9.93 -11.58
N ALA A 103 0.22 -9.42 -12.26
CA ALA A 103 1.60 -9.42 -11.77
C ALA A 103 2.32 -8.16 -12.22
N LEU A 104 2.64 -7.30 -11.25
CA LEU A 104 3.37 -6.05 -11.47
C LEU A 104 4.88 -6.35 -11.42
N ASN A 105 5.57 -6.27 -12.55
CA ASN A 105 7.00 -6.61 -12.58
C ASN A 105 7.95 -5.43 -12.32
N LYS A 106 7.40 -4.26 -12.02
CA LYS A 106 8.15 -3.04 -11.67
C LYS A 106 7.57 -2.33 -10.45
N SER A 107 6.61 -2.95 -9.79
CA SER A 107 5.93 -2.37 -8.63
C SER A 107 5.49 -3.47 -7.68
N HIS A 108 5.23 -3.10 -6.45
CA HIS A 108 4.55 -3.90 -5.46
C HIS A 108 3.35 -3.13 -4.89
N MET A 109 2.49 -3.79 -4.16
CA MET A 109 1.29 -3.18 -3.57
C MET A 109 1.20 -3.52 -2.10
N LEU A 110 0.79 -2.54 -1.30
CA LEU A 110 0.40 -2.72 0.08
C LEU A 110 -1.13 -2.64 0.17
N PHE A 111 -1.73 -3.60 0.85
CA PHE A 111 -3.12 -3.55 1.27
C PHE A 111 -3.21 -3.60 2.79
N GLY A 112 -4.18 -2.89 3.35
CA GLY A 112 -4.50 -2.95 4.76
C GLY A 112 -5.98 -2.72 4.96
N ASP A 113 -6.59 -3.31 5.98
CA ASP A 113 -8.00 -3.13 6.28
C ASP A 113 -8.26 -2.78 7.75
N ARG A 114 -9.49 -2.44 8.06
CA ARG A 114 -9.90 -2.03 9.41
C ARG A 114 -9.87 -3.14 10.47
N THR A 115 -9.61 -4.38 10.10
CA THR A 115 -9.45 -5.50 11.06
C THR A 115 -8.05 -5.55 11.67
N GLY A 116 -7.11 -4.83 11.06
CA GLY A 116 -5.69 -4.86 11.43
C GLY A 116 -4.86 -5.79 10.56
N GLN A 117 -5.46 -6.42 9.56
CA GLN A 117 -4.73 -7.19 8.57
C GLN A 117 -4.06 -6.25 7.56
N ALA A 118 -2.82 -6.56 7.22
CA ALA A 118 -2.11 -5.87 6.14
C ALA A 118 -1.13 -6.80 5.45
N VAL A 119 -0.89 -6.57 4.16
CA VAL A 119 0.02 -7.39 3.35
C VAL A 119 0.70 -6.54 2.27
N ILE A 120 1.98 -6.79 2.04
CA ILE A 120 2.66 -6.34 0.82
C ILE A 120 2.69 -7.50 -0.16
N VAL A 121 2.24 -7.23 -1.38
CA VAL A 121 2.22 -8.19 -2.49
C VAL A 121 3.36 -7.87 -3.43
N GLU A 122 4.28 -8.80 -3.58
CA GLU A 122 5.45 -8.71 -4.45
C GLU A 122 5.45 -9.82 -5.50
N TRP A 123 6.01 -9.56 -6.67
CA TRP A 123 6.14 -10.54 -7.75
C TRP A 123 7.62 -10.77 -8.06
N VAL A 124 8.20 -11.76 -7.40
CA VAL A 124 9.65 -12.01 -7.36
C VAL A 124 9.97 -13.46 -7.73
N GLY A 125 10.98 -13.66 -8.57
CA GLY A 125 11.44 -15.00 -8.94
C GLY A 125 10.36 -15.84 -9.64
N GLY A 126 9.50 -15.20 -10.44
CA GLY A 126 8.42 -15.86 -11.16
C GLY A 126 7.23 -16.29 -10.29
N LYS A 127 7.12 -15.75 -9.08
CA LYS A 127 6.06 -16.10 -8.10
C LYS A 127 5.52 -14.85 -7.42
N ARG A 128 4.26 -14.92 -6.98
CA ARG A 128 3.69 -13.97 -6.04
C ARG A 128 4.21 -14.29 -4.63
N LYS A 129 4.72 -13.27 -3.94
CA LYS A 129 5.16 -13.30 -2.55
C LYS A 129 4.25 -12.43 -1.72
N LEU A 130 3.86 -12.88 -0.55
CA LEU A 130 3.03 -12.15 0.40
C LEU A 130 3.84 -11.92 1.67
N ARG A 131 3.98 -10.65 2.04
CA ARG A 131 4.60 -10.21 3.30
C ARG A 131 3.51 -9.67 4.19
N TRP A 132 2.95 -10.55 5.01
CA TRP A 132 1.92 -10.18 5.96
C TRP A 132 2.51 -9.35 7.11
N ILE A 133 1.67 -8.50 7.69
CA ILE A 133 1.97 -7.86 8.96
C ILE A 133 2.15 -8.94 10.02
N ASP A 134 3.24 -8.89 10.76
CA ASP A 134 3.58 -9.88 11.80
C ASP A 134 3.58 -9.28 13.22
N ASP A 135 3.48 -7.96 13.32
CA ASP A 135 3.37 -7.18 14.55
C ASP A 135 2.31 -6.08 14.36
N ASN A 136 2.65 -4.84 14.56
CA ASN A 136 1.74 -3.70 14.53
C ASN A 136 2.03 -2.71 13.40
N LYS A 137 3.07 -2.93 12.60
CA LYS A 137 3.43 -2.04 11.49
C LYS A 137 3.88 -2.79 10.24
N LEU A 138 3.54 -2.24 9.09
CA LEU A 138 4.00 -2.72 7.79
C LEU A 138 4.37 -1.51 6.94
N VAL A 139 5.66 -1.38 6.64
CA VAL A 139 6.22 -0.28 5.86
C VAL A 139 6.62 -0.78 4.48
N MET A 140 6.31 0.01 3.48
CA MET A 140 6.65 -0.24 2.08
C MET A 140 7.33 1.00 1.51
N THR A 141 8.45 0.80 0.81
CA THR A 141 9.17 1.81 0.05
C THR A 141 9.58 1.25 -1.33
N ASN A 142 10.60 1.75 -1.98
CA ASN A 142 10.92 1.38 -3.37
C ASN A 142 11.83 0.16 -3.53
N PHE A 143 11.99 -0.71 -2.52
CA PHE A 143 12.73 -1.97 -2.64
C PHE A 143 11.83 -3.18 -2.35
N LEU A 144 12.26 -4.35 -2.76
CA LEU A 144 11.52 -5.59 -2.52
C LEU A 144 11.91 -6.19 -1.17
N LEU A 145 10.97 -6.27 -0.23
CA LEU A 145 11.22 -6.85 1.11
C LEU A 145 11.60 -8.33 1.02
N SER A 146 11.08 -9.06 0.03
CA SER A 146 11.39 -10.47 -0.17
C SER A 146 12.65 -10.72 -1.00
N LYS A 147 13.28 -9.64 -1.53
CA LYS A 147 14.50 -9.70 -2.33
C LYS A 147 15.27 -8.37 -2.28
N PRO A 148 15.78 -7.94 -1.11
CA PRO A 148 16.46 -6.64 -0.97
C PRO A 148 17.66 -6.48 -1.91
N GLU A 149 18.36 -7.56 -2.19
CA GLU A 149 19.52 -7.59 -3.10
C GLU A 149 19.18 -7.26 -4.57
N ALA A 150 17.90 -7.17 -4.92
CA ALA A 150 17.48 -6.78 -6.27
C ALA A 150 17.73 -5.30 -6.60
N GLY A 151 18.00 -4.47 -5.59
CA GLY A 151 18.33 -3.05 -5.70
C GLY A 151 17.45 -2.17 -4.82
N ASN A 152 17.80 -0.88 -4.75
CA ASN A 152 17.18 0.16 -3.92
C ASN A 152 17.23 -0.13 -2.40
N HIS A 153 18.11 -1.02 -1.97
CA HIS A 153 18.35 -1.33 -0.56
C HIS A 153 19.86 -1.23 -0.28
N PRO A 154 20.28 -0.68 0.89
CA PRO A 154 19.44 -0.13 1.97
C PRO A 154 18.67 1.12 1.54
N ASP A 155 17.48 1.33 2.12
CA ASP A 155 16.61 2.47 1.86
C ASP A 155 16.45 3.29 3.17
N PHE A 156 17.07 4.47 3.19
CA PHE A 156 17.07 5.32 4.39
C PHE A 156 15.67 5.77 4.82
N ARG A 157 14.72 5.88 3.89
CA ARG A 157 13.33 6.23 4.21
C ARG A 157 12.65 5.10 4.99
N TYR A 158 12.85 3.86 4.55
CA TYR A 158 12.36 2.70 5.27
C TYR A 158 12.87 2.66 6.72
N ASP A 159 14.19 2.79 6.88
CA ASP A 159 14.83 2.76 8.19
C ASP A 159 14.39 3.94 9.07
N SER A 160 14.28 5.15 8.49
CA SER A 160 13.79 6.35 9.18
C SER A 160 12.35 6.17 9.68
N ILE A 161 11.45 5.65 8.85
CA ILE A 161 10.05 5.44 9.22
C ILE A 161 9.96 4.44 10.38
N ILE A 162 10.64 3.30 10.27
CA ILE A 162 10.67 2.28 11.34
C ILE A 162 11.22 2.87 12.65
N HIS A 163 12.35 3.58 12.57
CA HIS A 163 12.96 4.19 13.73
C HIS A 163 11.99 5.17 14.43
N ARG A 164 11.39 6.10 13.69
CA ARG A 164 10.47 7.09 14.23
C ARG A 164 9.18 6.51 14.79
N ILE A 165 8.64 5.45 14.19
CA ILE A 165 7.49 4.74 14.77
C ILE A 165 7.90 4.13 16.10
N ASN A 166 9.07 3.49 16.20
CA ASN A 166 9.57 2.91 17.45
C ASN A 166 9.81 3.98 18.54
N GLU A 167 10.35 5.15 18.18
CA GLU A 167 10.50 6.28 19.10
C GLU A 167 9.13 6.77 19.60
N LEU A 168 8.14 6.90 18.69
CA LEU A 168 6.80 7.33 19.03
C LEU A 168 6.12 6.34 20.00
N GLU A 169 6.24 5.04 19.75
CA GLU A 169 5.75 3.98 20.65
C GLU A 169 6.40 4.05 22.02
N SER A 170 7.73 4.27 22.06
CA SER A 170 8.51 4.32 23.29
C SER A 170 8.29 5.61 24.11
N SER A 171 7.78 6.66 23.48
CA SER A 171 7.60 7.97 24.11
C SER A 171 6.50 8.01 25.17
N GLY A 172 5.61 7.02 25.21
CA GLY A 172 4.41 7.00 26.06
C GLY A 172 3.37 8.07 25.74
N GLN A 173 3.55 8.80 24.63
CA GLN A 173 2.61 9.83 24.19
C GLN A 173 1.44 9.21 23.41
N GLU A 174 0.27 9.87 23.48
CA GLU A 174 -0.85 9.48 22.62
C GLU A 174 -0.46 9.54 21.15
N ILE A 175 -0.68 8.43 20.44
CA ILE A 175 -0.46 8.31 19.00
C ILE A 175 -1.71 8.82 18.27
N ASN A 176 -1.51 9.74 17.33
CA ASN A 176 -2.58 10.29 16.51
C ASN A 176 -2.14 10.45 15.06
N LEU A 177 -3.09 10.78 14.17
CA LEU A 177 -2.85 10.87 12.74
C LEU A 177 -1.72 11.85 12.38
N ASN A 178 -1.64 13.01 13.06
CA ASN A 178 -0.60 13.98 12.78
C ASN A 178 0.80 13.45 13.13
N LYS A 179 0.94 12.78 14.28
CA LYS A 179 2.24 12.19 14.69
C LYS A 179 2.66 11.08 13.73
N ILE A 180 1.74 10.19 13.35
CA ILE A 180 2.03 9.13 12.36
C ILE A 180 2.35 9.76 11.00
N GLY A 181 1.58 10.74 10.52
CA GLY A 181 1.86 11.45 9.28
C GLY A 181 3.25 12.08 9.26
N ASN A 182 3.67 12.69 10.36
CA ASN A 182 5.01 13.31 10.48
C ASN A 182 6.16 12.29 10.42
N THR A 183 5.93 11.02 10.74
CA THR A 183 6.97 9.98 10.56
C THR A 183 7.35 9.79 9.08
N PHE A 184 6.44 10.10 8.16
CA PHE A 184 6.65 10.03 6.72
C PHE A 184 7.15 11.34 6.11
N GLY A 185 6.58 12.47 6.51
CA GLY A 185 6.92 13.77 5.93
C GLY A 185 8.32 14.29 6.25
N LEU A 186 9.04 13.62 7.15
CA LEU A 186 10.42 13.95 7.54
C LEU A 186 11.42 12.84 7.16
N ALA A 187 10.99 11.79 6.47
CA ALA A 187 11.83 10.65 6.09
C ALA A 187 12.56 10.86 4.75
#